data_da8836a7dc456b66949eabb8898f2fdd
#
_entry.id   da8836a7dc456b66949eabb8898f2fdd
#
_cell.length_a   1.000
_cell.length_b   1.000
_cell.length_c   1.000
_cell.angle_alpha   90.00
_cell.angle_beta   90.00
_cell.angle_gamma   90.00
#
_symmetry.space_group_name_H-M   'P 1'
#
loop_
_entity.id
_entity.type
_entity.pdbx_description
1 polymer ?
#
loop_
_entity_poly.entity_id
_entity_poly.type
_entity_poly.pdbx_seq_one_letter_code
_entity_poly.pdbx_strand_id
1 'polypeptide(L)'
;MATFYKGTIINSRVKSQSAAWRKYQLRLQQKATTRQVLWRLPIYVLALCMGLLVIKGGIFVLDWLQSHPWGQSARAMPKIESISRSQLRKLIDPDNLINPQHAVIHKQLAKRDFTLYTTLDEHLQKAVVAMMDKRYARQVGIVVMDAQTGKILAIATYDRNDTEVNNCLNASFPAASLFKIVSAAAVLELCDFAPDTRLTFNGSKHTLYRSQLKDTKNRYTNYVTLEKAFAESINPVFGKIGQHHLDRLRLEQYAHAFGFNREIDFDLPMNTSIATVSEKPYNWSEIACGFNTTTRISPVHAAMLAATVINNGAMMRPYLIDRAVFKHGAIFRQGPKMLVQAIHPETARQMQSLMNASVTKGTARSSFRCAQGAVILKHFDVGGKTGSINDNPEHVKYDWFTGYAWHRQSGKAIAAAIIVAHKDYIGVRAPEYFRKIVYEYMHHPLNASKAAQDP
;
A
#
# COMPACT_ATOMS: atom_id res chain seq x y z
N MET A 1 26.63 35.91 -24.02
CA MET A 1 27.28 35.48 -22.74
C MET A 1 26.28 35.43 -21.55
N ALA A 2 25.07 34.91 -21.73
CA ALA A 2 24.08 34.89 -20.64
C ALA A 2 23.44 33.49 -20.40
N THR A 3 23.97 32.42 -20.98
CA THR A 3 23.34 31.10 -20.98
C THR A 3 24.06 30.09 -20.06
N PHE A 4 25.18 30.44 -19.43
CA PHE A 4 25.94 29.50 -18.61
C PHE A 4 25.65 29.55 -17.10
N TYR A 5 24.90 30.54 -16.60
CA TYR A 5 24.68 30.70 -15.16
C TYR A 5 23.43 29.98 -14.61
N LYS A 6 22.47 29.58 -15.45
CA LYS A 6 21.26 28.89 -14.97
C LYS A 6 21.48 27.42 -14.63
N GLY A 7 22.44 26.72 -15.28
CA GLY A 7 22.69 25.31 -15.01
C GLY A 7 23.37 25.02 -13.66
N THR A 8 24.24 25.91 -13.23
CA THR A 8 25.03 25.72 -12.01
C THR A 8 24.21 25.95 -10.73
N ILE A 9 23.25 26.88 -10.78
CA ILE A 9 22.37 27.20 -9.63
C ILE A 9 21.36 26.08 -9.38
N ILE A 10 20.83 25.44 -10.44
CA ILE A 10 19.89 24.32 -10.31
C ILE A 10 20.60 23.10 -9.72
N ASN A 11 21.82 22.82 -10.15
CA ASN A 11 22.60 21.67 -9.62
C ASN A 11 23.03 21.86 -8.15
N SER A 12 23.31 23.10 -7.72
CA SER A 12 23.65 23.37 -6.33
C SER A 12 22.43 23.29 -5.42
N ARG A 13 21.23 23.72 -5.88
CA ARG A 13 19.97 23.62 -5.12
C ARG A 13 19.52 22.15 -4.98
N VAL A 14 19.64 21.33 -6.03
CA VAL A 14 19.29 19.90 -5.98
C VAL A 14 20.25 19.13 -5.07
N LYS A 15 21.54 19.42 -5.12
CA LYS A 15 22.52 18.81 -4.19
C LYS A 15 22.29 19.25 -2.73
N SER A 16 21.93 20.50 -2.49
CA SER A 16 21.62 21.00 -1.14
C SER A 16 20.29 20.43 -0.60
N GLN A 17 19.28 20.27 -1.44
CA GLN A 17 18.01 19.65 -1.06
C GLN A 17 18.16 18.15 -0.76
N SER A 18 18.97 17.41 -1.53
CA SER A 18 19.26 16.00 -1.23
C SER A 18 20.09 15.82 0.05
N ALA A 19 21.00 16.74 0.32
CA ALA A 19 21.77 16.76 1.56
C ALA A 19 20.90 17.18 2.77
N ALA A 20 20.03 18.17 2.59
CA ALA A 20 19.05 18.58 3.60
C ALA A 20 18.05 17.45 3.92
N TRP A 21 17.61 16.70 2.91
CA TRP A 21 16.74 15.53 3.05
C TRP A 21 17.41 14.40 3.84
N ARG A 22 18.67 14.03 3.52
CA ARG A 22 19.44 13.04 4.28
C ARG A 22 19.66 13.49 5.74
N LYS A 23 19.95 14.77 5.94
CA LYS A 23 20.12 15.36 7.28
C LYS A 23 18.81 15.38 8.08
N TYR A 24 17.66 15.56 7.41
CA TYR A 24 16.33 15.46 8.01
C TYR A 24 15.99 14.02 8.39
N GLN A 25 16.22 13.04 7.51
CA GLN A 25 16.06 11.62 7.81
C GLN A 25 16.89 11.16 9.01
N LEU A 26 18.15 11.59 9.07
CA LEU A 26 19.04 11.33 10.21
C LEU A 26 18.52 11.98 11.50
N ARG A 27 17.99 13.22 11.42
CA ARG A 27 17.39 13.89 12.58
C ARG A 27 16.11 13.24 13.05
N LEU A 28 15.29 12.72 12.14
CA LEU A 28 14.08 11.95 12.51
C LEU A 28 14.45 10.63 13.19
N GLN A 29 15.45 9.92 12.67
CA GLN A 29 15.95 8.71 13.32
C GLN A 29 16.55 9.02 14.71
N GLN A 30 17.34 10.11 14.83
CA GLN A 30 17.89 10.55 16.12
C GLN A 30 16.80 11.01 17.10
N LYS A 31 15.76 11.75 16.64
CA LYS A 31 14.63 12.15 17.50
C LYS A 31 13.78 10.96 17.92
N ALA A 32 13.59 9.98 17.06
CA ALA A 32 12.86 8.75 17.40
C ALA A 32 13.63 7.93 18.45
N THR A 33 14.94 7.79 18.31
CA THR A 33 15.79 7.10 19.29
C THR A 33 15.88 7.88 20.60
N THR A 34 16.06 9.21 20.58
CA THR A 34 16.13 10.04 21.79
C THR A 34 14.81 10.06 22.54
N ARG A 35 13.68 10.13 21.83
CA ARG A 35 12.34 10.08 22.45
C ARG A 35 12.03 8.71 23.04
N GLN A 36 12.46 7.63 22.38
CA GLN A 36 12.33 6.26 22.92
C GLN A 36 13.21 6.07 24.17
N VAL A 37 14.41 6.65 24.21
CA VAL A 37 15.29 6.58 25.37
C VAL A 37 14.73 7.41 26.53
N LEU A 38 14.26 8.63 26.29
CA LEU A 38 13.68 9.50 27.33
C LEU A 38 12.37 8.93 27.93
N TRP A 39 11.53 8.28 27.13
CA TRP A 39 10.34 7.59 27.61
C TRP A 39 10.64 6.31 28.39
N ARG A 40 11.80 5.70 28.15
CA ARG A 40 12.25 4.49 28.85
C ARG A 40 13.06 4.80 30.11
N LEU A 41 13.57 6.03 30.26
CA LEU A 41 14.32 6.43 31.44
C LEU A 41 13.60 6.14 32.77
N PRO A 42 12.30 6.50 32.95
CA PRO A 42 11.60 6.16 34.20
C PRO A 42 11.40 4.65 34.36
N ILE A 43 11.28 3.89 33.25
CA ILE A 43 11.17 2.42 33.31
C ILE A 43 12.51 1.81 33.77
N TYR A 44 13.64 2.34 33.33
CA TYR A 44 14.97 1.87 33.78
C TYR A 44 15.26 2.25 35.22
N VAL A 45 14.84 3.44 35.66
CA VAL A 45 14.93 3.85 37.04
C VAL A 45 14.04 2.97 37.93
N LEU A 46 12.80 2.67 37.50
CA LEU A 46 11.90 1.76 38.22
C LEU A 46 12.45 0.33 38.24
N ALA A 47 13.04 -0.15 37.15
CA ALA A 47 13.70 -1.45 37.04
C ALA A 47 14.94 -1.53 37.97
N LEU A 48 15.71 -0.45 38.08
CA LEU A 48 16.86 -0.37 38.98
C LEU A 48 16.42 -0.37 40.45
N CYS A 49 15.38 0.38 40.80
CA CYS A 49 14.81 0.39 42.14
C CYS A 49 14.19 -0.96 42.53
N MET A 50 13.49 -1.61 41.59
CA MET A 50 12.98 -2.98 41.77
C MET A 50 14.12 -4.00 41.87
N GLY A 51 15.19 -3.85 41.07
CA GLY A 51 16.37 -4.70 41.15
C GLY A 51 17.06 -4.62 42.52
N LEU A 52 17.15 -3.42 43.12
CA LEU A 52 17.70 -3.23 44.45
C LEU A 52 16.80 -3.77 45.57
N LEU A 53 15.48 -3.77 45.39
CA LEU A 53 14.52 -4.41 46.33
C LEU A 53 14.57 -5.93 46.22
N VAL A 54 14.77 -6.48 45.02
CA VAL A 54 14.93 -7.93 44.78
C VAL A 54 16.24 -8.45 45.37
N ILE A 55 17.32 -7.67 45.34
CA ILE A 55 18.61 -8.06 45.93
C ILE A 55 18.50 -8.10 47.48
N LYS A 56 17.77 -7.18 48.13
CA LYS A 56 17.53 -7.23 49.55
C LYS A 56 16.53 -8.30 50.01
N GLY A 57 15.55 -8.64 49.13
CA GLY A 57 14.59 -9.73 49.37
C GLY A 57 15.11 -11.12 48.98
N GLY A 58 16.08 -11.17 48.04
CA GLY A 58 16.58 -12.42 47.44
C GLY A 58 17.38 -13.30 48.41
N ILE A 59 18.02 -12.71 49.42
CA ILE A 59 18.77 -13.47 50.43
C ILE A 59 17.80 -14.29 51.30
N PHE A 60 16.65 -13.73 51.61
CA PHE A 60 15.62 -14.41 52.41
C PHE A 60 14.91 -15.55 51.65
N VAL A 61 14.73 -15.38 50.34
CA VAL A 61 14.08 -16.39 49.49
C VAL A 61 15.03 -17.54 49.16
N LEU A 62 16.34 -17.29 49.06
CA LEU A 62 17.34 -18.33 48.82
C LEU A 62 17.51 -19.25 50.03
N ASP A 63 17.46 -18.69 51.25
CA ASP A 63 17.54 -19.46 52.50
C ASP A 63 16.26 -20.33 52.72
N TRP A 64 15.10 -19.79 52.32
CA TRP A 64 13.83 -20.54 52.36
C TRP A 64 13.77 -21.65 51.30
N LEU A 65 14.32 -21.43 50.11
CA LEU A 65 14.39 -22.46 49.05
C LEU A 65 15.41 -23.56 49.32
N GLN A 66 16.48 -23.28 50.10
CA GLN A 66 17.45 -24.30 50.54
C GLN A 66 16.90 -25.19 51.67
N SER A 67 15.97 -24.70 52.45
CA SER A 67 15.36 -25.44 53.56
C SER A 67 14.16 -26.32 53.18
N HIS A 68 13.65 -26.19 51.94
CA HIS A 68 12.52 -27.00 51.45
C HIS A 68 12.89 -27.66 50.11
N PRO A 69 13.35 -28.92 50.13
CA PRO A 69 13.61 -29.66 48.93
C PRO A 69 12.30 -30.04 48.24
N TRP A 70 11.84 -29.17 47.33
CA TRP A 70 10.80 -29.50 46.39
C TRP A 70 11.39 -30.43 45.33
N GLY A 71 11.53 -31.70 45.72
CA GLY A 71 11.71 -32.73 44.74
C GLY A 71 10.41 -32.97 44.02
N GLN A 72 10.36 -32.64 42.75
CA GLN A 72 9.89 -33.50 41.69
C GLN A 72 9.74 -32.70 40.41
N SER A 73 10.52 -33.10 39.42
CA SER A 73 10.34 -32.93 37.98
C SER A 73 9.60 -31.62 37.56
N ALA A 74 10.34 -30.51 37.58
CA ALA A 74 10.07 -29.48 36.59
C ALA A 74 10.28 -30.17 35.22
N ARG A 75 9.19 -30.65 34.59
CA ARG A 75 9.22 -30.93 33.16
C ARG A 75 9.80 -29.68 32.52
N ALA A 76 11.02 -29.79 32.00
CA ALA A 76 11.62 -28.71 31.22
C ALA A 76 10.56 -28.28 30.22
N MET A 77 10.08 -27.03 30.33
CA MET A 77 9.18 -26.49 29.32
C MET A 77 9.87 -26.71 27.98
N PRO A 78 9.22 -27.38 27.03
CA PRO A 78 9.85 -27.65 25.75
C PRO A 78 10.33 -26.29 25.20
N LYS A 79 11.62 -26.20 24.88
CA LYS A 79 12.22 -25.01 24.28
C LYS A 79 11.43 -24.69 23.02
N ILE A 80 10.59 -23.67 23.08
CA ILE A 80 9.76 -23.27 21.95
C ILE A 80 10.72 -22.83 20.86
N GLU A 81 10.85 -23.63 19.81
CA GLU A 81 11.68 -23.32 18.66
C GLU A 81 10.97 -22.25 17.83
N SER A 82 11.60 -21.09 17.66
CA SER A 82 11.08 -20.03 16.79
C SER A 82 11.49 -20.29 15.35
N ILE A 83 10.52 -20.25 14.43
CA ILE A 83 10.75 -20.42 13.01
C ILE A 83 10.83 -19.04 12.35
N SER A 84 11.83 -18.87 11.50
CA SER A 84 11.98 -17.64 10.70
C SER A 84 10.93 -17.58 9.57
N ARG A 85 10.66 -16.38 9.07
CA ARG A 85 9.75 -16.18 7.93
C ARG A 85 10.20 -16.91 6.66
N SER A 86 11.50 -16.91 6.40
CA SER A 86 12.07 -17.64 5.25
C SER A 86 11.89 -19.16 5.34
N GLN A 87 11.95 -19.71 6.54
CA GLN A 87 11.63 -21.12 6.77
C GLN A 87 10.14 -21.39 6.61
N LEU A 88 9.28 -20.49 7.12
CA LEU A 88 7.83 -20.60 6.95
C LEU A 88 7.43 -20.58 5.46
N ARG A 89 7.99 -19.67 4.66
CA ARG A 89 7.73 -19.62 3.20
C ARG A 89 8.02 -20.92 2.48
N LYS A 90 9.03 -21.67 2.89
CA LYS A 90 9.38 -22.97 2.29
C LYS A 90 8.38 -24.08 2.66
N LEU A 91 7.60 -23.85 3.71
CA LEU A 91 6.62 -24.82 4.22
C LEU A 91 5.20 -24.55 3.72
N ILE A 92 4.95 -23.34 3.21
CA ILE A 92 3.64 -22.96 2.71
C ILE A 92 3.62 -23.14 1.20
N ASP A 93 2.71 -23.99 0.76
CA ASP A 93 2.34 -24.08 -0.63
C ASP A 93 1.44 -22.90 -0.99
N PRO A 94 1.83 -22.01 -1.93
CA PRO A 94 1.03 -20.86 -2.33
C PRO A 94 -0.37 -21.22 -2.82
N ASP A 95 -0.56 -22.38 -3.43
CA ASP A 95 -1.84 -22.83 -4.00
C ASP A 95 -2.90 -23.01 -2.91
N ASN A 96 -2.47 -23.36 -1.70
CA ASN A 96 -3.35 -23.49 -0.54
C ASN A 96 -3.91 -22.14 -0.02
N LEU A 97 -3.39 -21.03 -0.53
CA LEU A 97 -3.80 -19.67 -0.18
C LEU A 97 -4.43 -18.93 -1.37
N ILE A 98 -4.89 -19.68 -2.37
CA ILE A 98 -5.76 -19.15 -3.44
C ILE A 98 -7.19 -19.11 -2.92
N ASN A 99 -7.77 -17.91 -2.84
CA ASN A 99 -9.14 -17.66 -2.35
C ASN A 99 -9.46 -18.40 -1.03
N PRO A 100 -8.64 -18.32 0.01
CA PRO A 100 -8.88 -19.04 1.25
C PRO A 100 -10.22 -18.61 1.86
N GLN A 101 -11.00 -19.60 2.36
CA GLN A 101 -12.33 -19.36 2.91
C GLN A 101 -12.33 -19.17 4.42
N HIS A 102 -11.25 -19.58 5.09
CA HIS A 102 -11.10 -19.54 6.54
C HIS A 102 -9.83 -18.83 6.96
N ALA A 103 -9.90 -18.13 8.07
CA ALA A 103 -8.74 -17.46 8.67
C ALA A 103 -7.79 -18.47 9.35
N VAL A 104 -8.30 -19.64 9.74
CA VAL A 104 -7.50 -20.70 10.34
C VAL A 104 -7.39 -21.86 9.34
N ILE A 105 -6.19 -22.23 8.99
CA ILE A 105 -5.89 -23.27 8.00
C ILE A 105 -5.05 -24.37 8.65
N HIS A 106 -5.58 -25.57 8.69
CA HIS A 106 -4.86 -26.75 9.15
C HIS A 106 -4.19 -27.45 7.97
N LYS A 107 -2.91 -27.73 8.10
CA LYS A 107 -2.10 -28.39 7.07
C LYS A 107 -1.25 -29.49 7.64
N GLN A 108 -1.09 -30.56 6.83
CA GLN A 108 -0.15 -31.62 7.06
C GLN A 108 0.87 -31.62 5.93
N LEU A 109 2.13 -31.35 6.23
CA LEU A 109 3.21 -31.35 5.25
C LEU A 109 4.34 -32.27 5.75
N ALA A 110 4.68 -33.29 4.97
CA ALA A 110 5.82 -34.18 5.18
C ALA A 110 6.00 -34.63 6.65
N LYS A 111 4.93 -35.13 7.30
CA LYS A 111 4.89 -35.62 8.71
C LYS A 111 4.88 -34.50 9.76
N ARG A 112 4.74 -33.23 9.37
CA ARG A 112 4.60 -32.10 10.31
C ARG A 112 3.20 -31.51 10.19
N ASP A 113 2.37 -31.65 11.21
CA ASP A 113 1.08 -30.97 11.31
C ASP A 113 1.32 -29.56 11.82
N PHE A 114 0.74 -28.57 11.17
CA PHE A 114 0.76 -27.19 11.63
C PHE A 114 -0.55 -26.48 11.34
N THR A 115 -0.83 -25.47 12.14
CA THR A 115 -2.00 -24.61 11.99
C THR A 115 -1.54 -23.19 11.66
N LEU A 116 -1.99 -22.66 10.55
CA LEU A 116 -1.79 -21.28 10.15
C LEU A 116 -2.98 -20.43 10.64
N TYR A 117 -2.68 -19.35 11.32
CA TYR A 117 -3.62 -18.30 11.65
C TYR A 117 -3.32 -17.12 10.73
N THR A 118 -4.23 -16.86 9.80
CA THR A 118 -4.09 -15.75 8.86
C THR A 118 -4.67 -14.47 9.44
N THR A 119 -4.40 -13.35 8.77
CA THR A 119 -4.97 -12.04 9.11
C THR A 119 -6.31 -11.79 8.43
N LEU A 120 -6.84 -12.76 7.69
CA LEU A 120 -8.09 -12.62 6.95
C LEU A 120 -9.27 -12.33 7.87
N ASP A 121 -10.09 -11.42 7.43
CA ASP A 121 -11.45 -11.25 7.89
C ASP A 121 -12.34 -12.19 7.09
N GLU A 122 -12.83 -13.28 7.68
CA GLU A 122 -13.57 -14.32 6.95
C GLU A 122 -14.85 -13.80 6.29
N HIS A 123 -15.54 -12.85 6.93
CA HIS A 123 -16.74 -12.26 6.34
C HIS A 123 -16.39 -11.47 5.08
N LEU A 124 -15.41 -10.57 5.19
CA LEU A 124 -14.96 -9.76 4.08
C LEU A 124 -14.33 -10.62 2.96
N GLN A 125 -13.56 -11.65 3.33
CA GLN A 125 -12.98 -12.59 2.36
C GLN A 125 -14.06 -13.31 1.54
N LYS A 126 -15.07 -13.86 2.19
CA LYS A 126 -16.20 -14.53 1.53
C LYS A 126 -16.96 -13.56 0.62
N ALA A 127 -17.24 -12.36 1.11
CA ALA A 127 -17.92 -11.33 0.32
C ALA A 127 -17.09 -10.93 -0.92
N VAL A 128 -15.78 -10.74 -0.77
CA VAL A 128 -14.90 -10.37 -1.88
C VAL A 128 -14.82 -11.48 -2.93
N VAL A 129 -14.70 -12.73 -2.52
CA VAL A 129 -14.72 -13.88 -3.46
C VAL A 129 -16.07 -13.98 -4.18
N ALA A 130 -17.18 -13.81 -3.47
CA ALA A 130 -18.52 -13.93 -4.04
C ALA A 130 -18.87 -12.81 -5.03
N MET A 131 -18.31 -11.60 -4.84
CA MET A 131 -18.63 -10.46 -5.72
C MET A 131 -17.90 -10.46 -7.06
N MET A 132 -16.89 -11.34 -7.26
CA MET A 132 -16.11 -11.39 -8.51
C MET A 132 -17.00 -11.77 -9.71
N ASP A 133 -17.06 -10.88 -10.71
CA ASP A 133 -17.74 -11.13 -11.99
C ASP A 133 -16.88 -12.02 -12.89
N LYS A 134 -17.14 -13.33 -12.83
CA LYS A 134 -16.44 -14.34 -13.64
C LYS A 134 -16.96 -14.41 -15.09
N ARG A 135 -18.06 -13.71 -15.40
CA ARG A 135 -18.69 -13.79 -16.73
C ARG A 135 -17.91 -12.99 -17.78
N TYR A 136 -17.55 -11.77 -17.45
CA TYR A 136 -16.95 -10.83 -18.42
C TYR A 136 -15.46 -10.58 -18.19
N ALA A 137 -14.93 -10.89 -17.00
CA ALA A 137 -13.53 -10.77 -16.74
C ALA A 137 -12.71 -11.95 -17.28
N ARG A 138 -11.53 -11.67 -17.82
CA ARG A 138 -10.48 -12.66 -18.07
C ARG A 138 -9.73 -12.97 -16.80
N GLN A 139 -9.35 -11.89 -16.07
CA GLN A 139 -8.62 -11.98 -14.80
C GLN A 139 -9.18 -10.95 -13.82
N VAL A 140 -9.19 -11.33 -12.55
CA VAL A 140 -9.51 -10.43 -11.44
C VAL A 140 -8.48 -10.65 -10.33
N GLY A 141 -7.99 -9.56 -9.75
CA GLY A 141 -7.19 -9.60 -8.52
C GLY A 141 -7.72 -8.54 -7.57
N ILE A 142 -8.06 -8.94 -6.35
CA ILE A 142 -8.58 -8.05 -5.31
C ILE A 142 -7.78 -8.26 -4.03
N VAL A 143 -7.24 -7.18 -3.49
CA VAL A 143 -6.53 -7.18 -2.21
C VAL A 143 -7.13 -6.11 -1.32
N VAL A 144 -7.47 -6.48 -0.10
CA VAL A 144 -7.89 -5.54 0.95
C VAL A 144 -6.92 -5.68 2.11
N MET A 145 -6.41 -4.55 2.60
CA MET A 145 -5.47 -4.52 3.71
C MET A 145 -5.84 -3.46 4.74
N ASP A 146 -5.50 -3.70 5.98
CA ASP A 146 -5.47 -2.69 7.02
C ASP A 146 -4.27 -1.75 6.75
N ALA A 147 -4.55 -0.49 6.52
CA ALA A 147 -3.55 0.48 6.10
C ALA A 147 -2.52 0.80 7.18
N GLN A 148 -2.89 0.67 8.45
CA GLN A 148 -2.06 1.04 9.60
C GLN A 148 -1.12 -0.08 10.03
N THR A 149 -1.50 -1.34 9.78
CA THR A 149 -0.75 -2.51 10.23
C THR A 149 -0.09 -3.30 9.11
N GLY A 150 -0.62 -3.22 7.89
CA GLY A 150 -0.21 -4.05 6.76
C GLY A 150 -0.86 -5.43 6.70
N LYS A 151 -1.81 -5.75 7.60
CA LYS A 151 -2.59 -6.99 7.58
C LYS A 151 -3.38 -7.12 6.29
N ILE A 152 -3.29 -8.26 5.62
CA ILE A 152 -4.19 -8.57 4.50
C ILE A 152 -5.50 -9.09 5.08
N LEU A 153 -6.58 -8.34 4.88
CA LEU A 153 -7.91 -8.67 5.38
C LEU A 153 -8.70 -9.53 4.38
N ALA A 154 -8.45 -9.34 3.09
CA ALA A 154 -8.99 -10.19 2.04
C ALA A 154 -8.04 -10.23 0.83
N ILE A 155 -7.97 -11.39 0.20
CA ILE A 155 -7.21 -11.63 -1.01
C ILE A 155 -8.00 -12.59 -1.91
N ALA A 156 -8.39 -12.12 -3.09
CA ALA A 156 -9.20 -12.91 -4.01
C ALA A 156 -8.70 -12.78 -5.44
N THR A 157 -8.63 -13.90 -6.12
CA THR A 157 -8.13 -13.99 -7.49
C THR A 157 -9.07 -14.81 -8.36
N TYR A 158 -9.13 -14.46 -9.63
CA TYR A 158 -9.75 -15.26 -10.66
C TYR A 158 -8.93 -15.12 -11.93
N ASP A 159 -8.66 -16.24 -12.56
CA ASP A 159 -8.15 -16.32 -13.91
C ASP A 159 -9.00 -17.33 -14.69
N ARG A 160 -9.41 -16.94 -15.90
CA ARG A 160 -10.26 -17.79 -16.74
C ARG A 160 -9.53 -18.99 -17.32
N ASN A 161 -8.24 -18.82 -17.57
CA ASN A 161 -7.41 -19.80 -18.26
C ASN A 161 -6.60 -20.66 -17.30
N ASP A 162 -6.37 -20.18 -16.07
CA ASP A 162 -5.53 -20.86 -15.10
C ASP A 162 -6.02 -20.59 -13.67
N THR A 163 -6.64 -21.61 -13.06
CA THR A 163 -7.21 -21.49 -11.72
C THR A 163 -6.17 -21.55 -10.61
N GLU A 164 -4.92 -21.91 -10.92
CA GLU A 164 -3.82 -22.01 -9.96
C GLU A 164 -3.02 -20.70 -9.85
N VAL A 165 -3.25 -19.75 -10.76
CA VAL A 165 -2.57 -18.44 -10.73
C VAL A 165 -3.17 -17.52 -9.68
N ASN A 166 -2.32 -17.04 -8.77
CA ASN A 166 -2.68 -15.97 -7.87
C ASN A 166 -2.33 -14.60 -8.47
N ASN A 167 -3.26 -14.02 -9.21
CA ASN A 167 -3.10 -12.71 -9.84
C ASN A 167 -2.78 -11.59 -8.85
N CYS A 168 -3.08 -11.74 -7.55
CA CYS A 168 -2.78 -10.72 -6.53
C CYS A 168 -1.29 -10.57 -6.25
N LEU A 169 -0.51 -11.62 -6.49
CA LEU A 169 0.94 -11.69 -6.24
C LEU A 169 1.76 -11.40 -7.50
N ASN A 170 1.12 -11.43 -8.66
CA ASN A 170 1.79 -11.31 -9.94
C ASN A 170 1.91 -9.84 -10.36
N ALA A 171 3.14 -9.37 -10.60
CA ALA A 171 3.42 -8.04 -11.13
C ALA A 171 3.42 -8.01 -12.68
N SER A 172 2.51 -8.72 -13.31
CA SER A 172 2.35 -8.77 -14.78
C SER A 172 1.48 -7.64 -15.33
N PHE A 173 0.69 -6.99 -14.49
CA PHE A 173 -0.27 -5.98 -14.92
C PHE A 173 0.39 -4.60 -15.10
N PRO A 174 0.17 -3.91 -16.24
CA PRO A 174 0.59 -2.52 -16.39
C PRO A 174 -0.01 -1.65 -15.27
N ALA A 175 0.83 -0.83 -14.61
CA ALA A 175 0.39 0.04 -13.52
C ALA A 175 -0.58 1.13 -14.01
N ALA A 176 -0.51 1.48 -15.28
CA ALA A 176 -1.33 2.52 -15.88
C ALA A 176 -1.30 3.80 -15.02
N SER A 177 -2.41 4.52 -14.95
CA SER A 177 -2.51 5.77 -14.20
C SER A 177 -2.37 5.64 -12.67
N LEU A 178 -2.17 4.44 -12.12
CA LEU A 178 -1.82 4.30 -10.70
C LEU A 178 -0.46 4.94 -10.41
N PHE A 179 0.47 4.95 -11.38
CA PHE A 179 1.77 5.58 -11.21
C PHE A 179 1.69 7.10 -10.98
N LYS A 180 0.55 7.74 -11.32
CA LYS A 180 0.30 9.14 -10.96
C LYS A 180 0.30 9.40 -9.45
N ILE A 181 0.08 8.38 -8.61
CA ILE A 181 0.25 8.50 -7.15
C ILE A 181 1.71 8.82 -6.83
N VAL A 182 2.64 8.10 -7.47
CA VAL A 182 4.09 8.30 -7.30
C VAL A 182 4.50 9.68 -7.83
N SER A 183 4.07 10.02 -9.05
CA SER A 183 4.45 11.28 -9.70
C SER A 183 3.87 12.51 -9.01
N ALA A 184 2.62 12.42 -8.52
CA ALA A 184 2.00 13.51 -7.77
C ALA A 184 2.71 13.72 -6.43
N ALA A 185 3.00 12.64 -5.70
CA ALA A 185 3.74 12.72 -4.45
C ALA A 185 5.13 13.35 -4.65
N ALA A 186 5.83 12.95 -5.73
CA ALA A 186 7.14 13.49 -6.07
C ALA A 186 7.11 14.99 -6.35
N VAL A 187 6.15 15.46 -7.13
CA VAL A 187 6.08 16.88 -7.50
C VAL A 187 5.61 17.76 -6.34
N LEU A 188 4.72 17.27 -5.50
CA LEU A 188 4.29 17.94 -4.28
C LEU A 188 5.45 18.12 -3.28
N GLU A 189 6.36 17.14 -3.22
CA GLU A 189 7.44 17.15 -2.23
C GLU A 189 8.71 17.85 -2.72
N LEU A 190 8.96 17.84 -4.04
CA LEU A 190 10.21 18.35 -4.62
C LEU A 190 10.10 19.68 -5.34
N CYS A 191 8.91 20.09 -5.75
CA CYS A 191 8.75 21.16 -6.74
C CYS A 191 7.84 22.31 -6.27
N ASP A 192 7.61 22.46 -4.98
CA ASP A 192 6.73 23.48 -4.39
C ASP A 192 5.31 23.50 -5.01
N PHE A 193 4.82 22.34 -5.47
CA PHE A 193 3.45 22.21 -5.94
C PHE A 193 2.49 21.99 -4.78
N ALA A 194 1.26 22.50 -4.97
CA ALA A 194 0.12 22.27 -4.09
C ALA A 194 -1.07 21.75 -4.90
N PRO A 195 -2.13 21.21 -4.26
CA PRO A 195 -3.32 20.73 -4.96
C PRO A 195 -3.97 21.77 -5.88
N ASP A 196 -3.88 23.04 -5.57
CA ASP A 196 -4.41 24.19 -6.34
C ASP A 196 -3.44 24.75 -7.38
N THR A 197 -2.21 24.22 -7.47
CA THR A 197 -1.23 24.66 -8.48
C THR A 197 -1.82 24.59 -9.86
N ARG A 198 -1.81 25.72 -10.58
CA ARG A 198 -2.39 25.85 -11.91
C ARG A 198 -1.46 25.32 -12.98
N LEU A 199 -1.98 24.42 -13.81
CA LEU A 199 -1.30 23.70 -14.88
C LEU A 199 -2.07 23.86 -16.20
N THR A 200 -1.38 23.62 -17.29
CA THR A 200 -1.98 23.76 -18.64
C THR A 200 -1.79 22.49 -19.47
N PHE A 201 -2.77 22.22 -20.32
CA PHE A 201 -2.63 21.20 -21.34
C PHE A 201 -3.41 21.55 -22.61
N ASN A 202 -2.98 20.95 -23.73
CA ASN A 202 -3.63 21.05 -25.01
C ASN A 202 -4.11 19.66 -25.48
N GLY A 203 -5.21 19.63 -26.23
CA GLY A 203 -5.77 18.41 -26.80
C GLY A 203 -6.55 17.54 -25.80
N SER A 204 -6.63 16.23 -26.07
CA SER A 204 -7.41 15.28 -25.27
C SER A 204 -6.72 14.95 -23.94
N LYS A 205 -7.53 14.71 -22.89
CA LYS A 205 -7.07 14.40 -21.53
C LYS A 205 -6.33 13.05 -21.42
N HIS A 206 -6.70 12.07 -22.26
CA HIS A 206 -6.25 10.68 -22.12
C HIS A 206 -5.27 10.24 -23.20
N THR A 207 -4.79 11.16 -24.02
CA THR A 207 -3.72 10.94 -25.00
C THR A 207 -2.39 11.46 -24.47
N LEU A 208 -1.30 11.00 -25.08
CA LEU A 208 0.03 11.52 -24.83
C LEU A 208 0.79 11.62 -26.16
N TYR A 209 0.82 12.83 -26.71
CA TYR A 209 1.59 13.14 -27.91
C TYR A 209 2.71 14.12 -27.59
N ARG A 210 3.82 14.06 -28.33
CA ARG A 210 4.95 14.99 -28.16
C ARG A 210 4.53 16.46 -28.27
N SER A 211 3.53 16.79 -29.13
CA SER A 211 2.97 18.13 -29.24
C SER A 211 2.28 18.63 -27.97
N GLN A 212 1.68 17.72 -27.18
CA GLN A 212 0.99 18.05 -25.93
C GLN A 212 1.97 18.37 -24.79
N LEU A 213 3.24 17.96 -24.92
CA LEU A 213 4.28 18.20 -23.92
C LEU A 213 4.94 19.57 -24.07
N LYS A 214 4.72 20.28 -25.19
CA LYS A 214 5.23 21.63 -25.40
C LYS A 214 4.46 22.65 -24.56
N ASP A 215 5.16 23.64 -24.00
CA ASP A 215 4.54 24.74 -23.25
C ASP A 215 4.02 25.85 -24.19
N THR A 216 3.22 25.46 -25.15
CA THR A 216 2.55 26.39 -26.06
C THR A 216 1.19 26.81 -25.47
N LYS A 217 0.96 28.12 -25.39
CA LYS A 217 -0.35 28.68 -25.00
C LYS A 217 -1.04 29.23 -26.25
N ASN A 218 -2.30 28.83 -26.43
CA ASN A 218 -3.15 29.32 -27.52
C ASN A 218 -4.62 29.33 -27.05
N ARG A 219 -5.55 29.69 -27.94
CA ARG A 219 -6.99 29.77 -27.63
C ARG A 219 -7.63 28.44 -27.18
N TYR A 220 -6.97 27.31 -27.40
CA TYR A 220 -7.45 25.97 -27.05
C TYR A 220 -6.77 25.40 -25.80
N THR A 221 -5.92 26.20 -25.15
CA THR A 221 -5.23 25.77 -23.94
C THR A 221 -6.21 25.66 -22.76
N ASN A 222 -6.25 24.47 -22.17
CA ASN A 222 -7.03 24.20 -20.98
C ASN A 222 -6.20 24.51 -19.73
N TYR A 223 -6.86 25.11 -18.73
CA TYR A 223 -6.29 25.42 -17.41
C TYR A 223 -6.94 24.55 -16.36
N VAL A 224 -6.14 23.88 -15.54
CA VAL A 224 -6.60 22.99 -14.49
C VAL A 224 -5.70 23.11 -13.26
N THR A 225 -6.22 22.73 -12.09
CA THR A 225 -5.39 22.55 -10.90
C THR A 225 -4.74 21.16 -10.92
N LEU A 226 -3.69 20.96 -10.12
CA LEU A 226 -3.09 19.62 -9.93
C LEU A 226 -4.15 18.62 -9.41
N GLU A 227 -5.00 19.06 -8.46
CA GLU A 227 -6.12 18.24 -7.95
C GLU A 227 -7.02 17.78 -9.09
N LYS A 228 -7.47 18.69 -9.94
CA LYS A 228 -8.33 18.34 -11.08
C LYS A 228 -7.62 17.43 -12.09
N ALA A 229 -6.34 17.72 -12.38
CA ALA A 229 -5.54 16.91 -13.29
C ALA A 229 -5.36 15.46 -12.78
N PHE A 230 -5.16 15.29 -11.47
CA PHE A 230 -5.10 13.97 -10.83
C PHE A 230 -6.47 13.27 -10.84
N ALA A 231 -7.52 13.99 -10.41
CA ALA A 231 -8.89 13.46 -10.32
C ALA A 231 -9.44 12.99 -11.67
N GLU A 232 -9.20 13.75 -12.73
CA GLU A 232 -9.61 13.43 -14.11
C GLU A 232 -8.55 12.61 -14.88
N SER A 233 -7.43 12.27 -14.22
CA SER A 233 -6.36 11.44 -14.80
C SER A 233 -5.76 12.00 -16.11
N ILE A 234 -5.51 13.31 -16.17
CA ILE A 234 -5.09 14.01 -17.39
C ILE A 234 -3.63 13.67 -17.76
N ASN A 235 -3.44 12.90 -18.82
CA ASN A 235 -2.12 12.43 -19.25
C ASN A 235 -1.16 13.55 -19.66
N PRO A 236 -1.55 14.56 -20.49
CA PRO A 236 -0.62 15.60 -20.88
C PRO A 236 -0.06 16.42 -19.72
N VAL A 237 -0.86 16.63 -18.65
CA VAL A 237 -0.40 17.34 -17.46
C VAL A 237 0.67 16.53 -16.74
N PHE A 238 0.42 15.24 -16.47
CA PHE A 238 1.39 14.38 -15.81
C PHE A 238 2.60 14.06 -16.70
N GLY A 239 2.41 14.03 -18.02
CA GLY A 239 3.51 13.93 -18.96
C GLY A 239 4.46 15.13 -18.88
N LYS A 240 3.93 16.36 -18.82
CA LYS A 240 4.72 17.57 -18.58
C LYS A 240 5.41 17.56 -17.22
N ILE A 241 4.71 17.12 -16.17
CA ILE A 241 5.29 16.96 -14.82
C ILE A 241 6.52 16.03 -14.90
N GLY A 242 6.41 14.88 -15.56
CA GLY A 242 7.53 13.96 -15.72
C GLY A 242 8.71 14.56 -16.45
N GLN A 243 8.46 15.26 -17.56
CA GLN A 243 9.52 15.77 -18.42
C GLN A 243 10.15 17.09 -17.94
N HIS A 244 9.35 18.00 -17.36
CA HIS A 244 9.81 19.36 -17.03
C HIS A 244 10.10 19.60 -15.55
N HIS A 245 9.54 18.75 -14.67
CA HIS A 245 9.66 18.95 -13.22
C HIS A 245 10.34 17.80 -12.48
N LEU A 246 10.16 16.54 -12.93
CA LEU A 246 10.69 15.38 -12.19
C LEU A 246 12.01 14.85 -12.73
N ASP A 247 12.21 14.72 -14.04
CA ASP A 247 13.33 14.02 -14.68
C ASP A 247 13.45 12.51 -14.32
N ARG A 248 14.49 11.86 -14.87
CA ARG A 248 14.75 10.44 -14.65
C ARG A 248 15.03 10.11 -13.19
N LEU A 249 15.96 10.85 -12.60
CA LEU A 249 16.46 10.53 -11.25
C LEU A 249 15.38 10.67 -10.17
N ARG A 250 14.53 11.70 -10.28
CA ARG A 250 13.43 11.93 -9.35
C ARG A 250 12.33 10.88 -9.50
N LEU A 251 12.02 10.49 -10.75
CA LEU A 251 11.06 9.40 -11.02
C LEU A 251 11.56 8.06 -10.46
N GLU A 252 12.83 7.70 -10.66
CA GLU A 252 13.44 6.50 -10.09
C GLU A 252 13.45 6.53 -8.56
N GLN A 253 13.83 7.66 -7.99
CA GLN A 253 13.88 7.84 -6.53
C GLN A 253 12.51 7.61 -5.89
N TYR A 254 11.45 8.22 -6.44
CA TYR A 254 10.11 8.07 -5.88
C TYR A 254 9.48 6.73 -6.22
N ALA A 255 9.73 6.17 -7.40
CA ALA A 255 9.36 4.80 -7.71
C ALA A 255 9.94 3.83 -6.66
N HIS A 256 11.23 3.98 -6.33
CA HIS A 256 11.89 3.16 -5.32
C HIS A 256 11.35 3.41 -3.89
N ALA A 257 11.06 4.67 -3.53
CA ALA A 257 10.46 5.02 -2.24
C ALA A 257 9.07 4.38 -2.06
N PHE A 258 8.30 4.28 -3.15
CA PHE A 258 7.01 3.59 -3.19
C PHE A 258 7.09 2.09 -3.44
N GLY A 259 8.29 1.47 -3.42
CA GLY A 259 8.47 0.02 -3.46
C GLY A 259 8.67 -0.59 -4.85
N PHE A 260 8.67 0.19 -5.94
CA PHE A 260 9.05 -0.33 -7.26
C PHE A 260 10.52 -0.69 -7.30
N ASN A 261 10.87 -1.68 -8.12
CA ASN A 261 12.23 -2.20 -8.29
C ASN A 261 12.85 -2.72 -6.97
N ARG A 262 12.01 -3.12 -6.03
CA ARG A 262 12.40 -3.69 -4.73
C ARG A 262 11.59 -4.94 -4.46
N GLU A 263 12.24 -5.94 -3.89
CA GLU A 263 11.54 -7.08 -3.33
C GLU A 263 10.72 -6.61 -2.11
N ILE A 264 9.42 -6.89 -2.13
CA ILE A 264 8.52 -6.67 -1.01
C ILE A 264 8.49 -7.95 -0.18
N ASP A 265 8.93 -7.86 1.07
CA ASP A 265 8.95 -8.98 2.00
C ASP A 265 7.52 -9.37 2.39
N PHE A 266 6.93 -10.35 1.70
CA PHE A 266 5.58 -10.90 1.92
C PHE A 266 5.64 -12.36 2.35
N ASP A 267 4.56 -12.93 2.85
CA ASP A 267 4.52 -14.33 3.33
C ASP A 267 4.53 -15.37 2.22
N LEU A 268 4.12 -14.97 1.02
CA LEU A 268 4.13 -15.78 -0.18
C LEU A 268 5.13 -15.22 -1.19
N PRO A 269 5.65 -16.06 -2.11
CA PRO A 269 6.43 -15.55 -3.24
C PRO A 269 5.63 -14.51 -4.04
N MET A 270 6.19 -13.33 -4.25
CA MET A 270 5.56 -12.24 -4.97
C MET A 270 6.55 -11.65 -5.97
N ASN A 271 6.08 -11.39 -7.19
CA ASN A 271 6.91 -10.77 -8.20
C ASN A 271 7.19 -9.29 -7.86
N THR A 272 8.41 -8.86 -8.11
CA THR A 272 8.81 -7.46 -7.96
C THR A 272 8.09 -6.58 -8.98
N SER A 273 7.45 -5.52 -8.50
CA SER A 273 6.87 -4.49 -9.37
C SER A 273 7.97 -3.63 -9.99
N ILE A 274 7.85 -3.33 -11.28
CA ILE A 274 8.93 -2.76 -12.09
C ILE A 274 8.52 -1.38 -12.61
N ALA A 275 9.42 -0.41 -12.48
CA ALA A 275 9.36 0.90 -13.13
C ALA A 275 10.75 1.23 -13.68
N THR A 276 10.97 0.98 -14.97
CA THR A 276 12.25 1.26 -15.64
C THR A 276 12.18 2.59 -16.35
N VAL A 277 12.96 3.56 -15.89
CA VAL A 277 13.02 4.92 -16.46
C VAL A 277 14.24 5.02 -17.37
N SER A 278 14.02 5.24 -18.67
CA SER A 278 15.12 5.37 -19.64
C SER A 278 15.72 6.78 -19.65
N GLU A 279 16.80 6.96 -20.41
CA GLU A 279 17.43 8.28 -20.61
C GLU A 279 16.59 9.23 -21.49
N LYS A 280 15.53 8.73 -22.14
CA LYS A 280 14.74 9.51 -23.10
C LYS A 280 13.68 10.34 -22.39
N PRO A 281 13.63 11.68 -22.50
CA PRO A 281 12.66 12.53 -21.82
C PRO A 281 11.19 12.19 -22.10
N TYR A 282 10.87 11.70 -23.31
CA TYR A 282 9.52 11.27 -23.61
C TYR A 282 9.08 10.07 -22.77
N ASN A 283 9.98 9.15 -22.46
CA ASN A 283 9.70 8.03 -21.56
C ASN A 283 9.40 8.50 -20.13
N TRP A 284 10.02 9.58 -19.66
CA TRP A 284 9.67 10.17 -18.35
C TRP A 284 8.21 10.64 -18.32
N SER A 285 7.74 11.19 -19.45
CA SER A 285 6.33 11.57 -19.61
C SER A 285 5.40 10.37 -19.60
N GLU A 286 5.78 9.27 -20.29
CA GLU A 286 4.99 8.04 -20.33
C GLU A 286 4.89 7.41 -18.96
N ILE A 287 5.98 7.34 -18.20
CA ILE A 287 6.02 6.77 -16.86
C ILE A 287 5.26 7.65 -15.87
N ALA A 288 5.52 8.96 -15.86
CA ALA A 288 4.87 9.87 -14.93
C ALA A 288 3.34 9.88 -15.06
N CYS A 289 2.80 9.74 -16.27
CA CYS A 289 1.37 9.64 -16.47
C CYS A 289 0.84 8.18 -16.50
N GLY A 290 1.73 7.18 -16.50
CA GLY A 290 1.39 5.76 -16.60
C GLY A 290 0.85 5.35 -17.97
N PHE A 291 1.25 6.03 -19.03
CA PHE A 291 0.85 5.72 -20.41
C PHE A 291 1.85 4.79 -21.09
N ASN A 292 2.13 3.66 -20.44
CA ASN A 292 3.02 2.60 -20.91
C ASN A 292 2.60 1.24 -20.35
N THR A 293 3.07 0.15 -20.95
CA THR A 293 2.81 -1.23 -20.51
C THR A 293 4.02 -1.86 -19.81
N THR A 294 5.15 -1.16 -19.74
CA THR A 294 6.41 -1.65 -19.16
C THR A 294 6.50 -1.42 -17.65
N THR A 295 5.85 -0.38 -17.12
CA THR A 295 5.69 -0.18 -15.68
C THR A 295 4.63 -1.16 -15.18
N ARG A 296 5.04 -2.14 -14.37
CA ARG A 296 4.17 -3.24 -13.93
C ARG A 296 4.07 -3.30 -12.42
N ILE A 297 2.88 -3.69 -11.92
CA ILE A 297 2.57 -3.72 -10.50
C ILE A 297 1.67 -4.92 -10.14
N SER A 298 1.87 -5.50 -8.95
CA SER A 298 0.96 -6.49 -8.38
C SER A 298 -0.17 -5.80 -7.60
N PRO A 299 -1.36 -6.43 -7.47
CA PRO A 299 -2.45 -5.92 -6.63
C PRO A 299 -2.06 -5.71 -5.16
N VAL A 300 -1.25 -6.58 -4.57
CA VAL A 300 -0.73 -6.36 -3.21
C VAL A 300 0.05 -5.05 -3.15
N HIS A 301 0.96 -4.82 -4.07
CA HIS A 301 1.73 -3.57 -4.10
C HIS A 301 0.86 -2.35 -4.42
N ALA A 302 -0.12 -2.49 -5.31
CA ALA A 302 -1.06 -1.41 -5.62
C ALA A 302 -1.90 -1.01 -4.40
N ALA A 303 -2.31 -1.97 -3.53
CA ALA A 303 -2.98 -1.66 -2.27
C ALA A 303 -2.06 -0.90 -1.31
N MET A 304 -0.77 -1.26 -1.26
CA MET A 304 0.23 -0.55 -0.45
C MET A 304 0.39 0.92 -0.86
N LEU A 305 0.25 1.27 -2.15
CA LEU A 305 0.30 2.68 -2.57
C LEU A 305 -0.77 3.52 -1.87
N ALA A 306 -2.02 3.04 -1.86
CA ALA A 306 -3.12 3.74 -1.20
C ALA A 306 -2.99 3.72 0.32
N ALA A 307 -2.56 2.58 0.89
CA ALA A 307 -2.28 2.45 2.32
C ALA A 307 -1.21 3.44 2.79
N THR A 308 -0.14 3.62 2.02
CA THR A 308 0.93 4.59 2.31
C THR A 308 0.40 6.01 2.41
N VAL A 309 -0.49 6.41 1.51
CA VAL A 309 -1.06 7.77 1.51
C VAL A 309 -1.93 8.01 2.75
N ILE A 310 -2.83 7.07 3.09
CA ILE A 310 -3.70 7.26 4.27
C ILE A 310 -2.96 7.05 5.59
N ASN A 311 -1.86 6.31 5.59
CA ASN A 311 -1.01 6.08 6.75
C ASN A 311 0.12 7.12 6.89
N ASN A 312 -0.17 8.39 6.56
CA ASN A 312 0.75 9.52 6.68
C ASN A 312 2.11 9.31 6.00
N GLY A 313 2.12 8.62 4.87
CA GLY A 313 3.31 8.36 4.08
C GLY A 313 4.14 7.15 4.54
N ALA A 314 3.73 6.49 5.61
CA ALA A 314 4.40 5.29 6.13
C ALA A 314 3.92 4.04 5.37
N MET A 315 4.84 3.40 4.65
CA MET A 315 4.57 2.13 3.96
C MET A 315 4.76 0.98 4.92
N MET A 316 3.70 0.24 5.20
CA MET A 316 3.73 -0.93 6.05
C MET A 316 4.06 -2.19 5.26
N ARG A 317 4.78 -3.11 5.88
CA ARG A 317 5.02 -4.44 5.33
C ARG A 317 3.71 -5.22 5.25
N PRO A 318 3.32 -5.73 4.07
CA PRO A 318 2.14 -6.56 3.96
C PRO A 318 2.39 -7.92 4.61
N TYR A 319 1.37 -8.48 5.24
CA TYR A 319 1.41 -9.85 5.75
C TYR A 319 0.03 -10.49 5.80
N LEU A 320 0.00 -11.77 5.52
CA LEU A 320 -1.20 -12.61 5.49
C LEU A 320 -1.22 -13.59 6.67
N ILE A 321 -0.06 -14.01 7.17
CA ILE A 321 0.06 -14.98 8.25
C ILE A 321 0.42 -14.24 9.52
N ASP A 322 -0.48 -14.28 10.49
CA ASP A 322 -0.25 -13.71 11.82
C ASP A 322 0.60 -14.63 12.69
N ARG A 323 0.27 -15.93 12.65
CA ARG A 323 0.91 -16.96 13.48
C ARG A 323 0.85 -18.32 12.80
N ALA A 324 1.90 -19.13 13.00
CA ALA A 324 1.88 -20.56 12.70
C ALA A 324 2.28 -21.37 13.95
N VAL A 325 1.54 -22.43 14.25
CA VAL A 325 1.79 -23.31 15.38
C VAL A 325 2.02 -24.73 14.86
N PHE A 326 3.15 -25.32 15.21
CA PHE A 326 3.55 -26.65 14.80
C PHE A 326 3.30 -27.65 15.93
N LYS A 327 2.86 -28.86 15.61
CA LYS A 327 2.53 -29.90 16.58
C LYS A 327 3.67 -30.22 17.56
N HIS A 328 4.92 -30.00 17.17
CA HIS A 328 6.11 -30.21 18.00
C HIS A 328 6.54 -28.98 18.82
N GLY A 329 5.67 -27.97 18.97
CA GLY A 329 5.91 -26.80 19.82
C GLY A 329 6.64 -25.65 19.15
N ALA A 330 7.08 -25.76 17.89
CA ALA A 330 7.65 -24.63 17.17
C ALA A 330 6.55 -23.59 16.85
N ILE A 331 6.87 -22.32 16.98
CA ILE A 331 5.92 -21.20 16.76
C ILE A 331 6.58 -20.15 15.86
N PHE A 332 5.81 -19.69 14.87
CA PHE A 332 6.07 -18.45 14.14
C PHE A 332 5.06 -17.39 14.59
N ARG A 333 5.51 -16.17 14.78
CA ARG A 333 4.65 -15.00 15.01
C ARG A 333 5.23 -13.77 14.32
N GLN A 334 4.37 -12.92 13.83
CA GLN A 334 4.75 -11.62 13.30
C GLN A 334 3.71 -10.55 13.65
N GLY A 335 4.06 -9.30 13.37
CA GLY A 335 3.19 -8.16 13.61
C GLY A 335 3.50 -7.01 12.66
N PRO A 336 2.84 -5.87 12.85
CA PRO A 336 3.05 -4.67 12.05
C PRO A 336 4.52 -4.26 12.01
N LYS A 337 5.01 -3.97 10.81
CA LYS A 337 6.35 -3.46 10.58
C LYS A 337 6.33 -2.40 9.48
N MET A 338 6.84 -1.23 9.76
CA MET A 338 7.06 -0.21 8.75
C MET A 338 8.27 -0.59 7.89
N LEU A 339 8.13 -0.52 6.56
CA LEU A 339 9.20 -0.73 5.61
C LEU A 339 10.00 0.56 5.39
N VAL A 340 9.29 1.66 5.15
CA VAL A 340 9.89 2.95 4.82
C VAL A 340 8.87 4.07 5.05
N GLN A 341 9.36 5.27 5.36
CA GLN A 341 8.61 6.52 5.20
C GLN A 341 8.78 6.95 3.74
N ALA A 342 7.81 6.65 2.89
CA ALA A 342 7.90 6.89 1.45
C ALA A 342 7.79 8.37 1.09
N ILE A 343 6.93 9.09 1.79
CA ILE A 343 6.70 10.55 1.64
C ILE A 343 6.46 11.19 3.01
N HIS A 344 6.60 12.50 3.08
CA HIS A 344 6.30 13.26 4.30
C HIS A 344 4.81 13.20 4.68
N PRO A 345 4.46 13.30 5.98
CA PRO A 345 3.07 13.37 6.40
C PRO A 345 2.28 14.52 5.78
N GLU A 346 2.93 15.66 5.52
CA GLU A 346 2.31 16.79 4.84
C GLU A 346 1.96 16.45 3.39
N THR A 347 2.91 15.88 2.66
CA THR A 347 2.70 15.40 1.29
C THR A 347 1.58 14.35 1.25
N ALA A 348 1.54 13.45 2.24
CA ALA A 348 0.48 12.46 2.35
C ALA A 348 -0.91 13.09 2.51
N ARG A 349 -1.05 14.16 3.33
CA ARG A 349 -2.31 14.92 3.46
C ARG A 349 -2.73 15.57 2.14
N GLN A 350 -1.79 16.19 1.43
CA GLN A 350 -2.06 16.75 0.11
C GLN A 350 -2.49 15.66 -0.89
N MET A 351 -1.81 14.52 -0.88
CA MET A 351 -2.20 13.35 -1.69
C MET A 351 -3.59 12.82 -1.34
N GLN A 352 -3.99 12.83 -0.06
CA GLN A 352 -5.34 12.46 0.35
C GLN A 352 -6.38 13.39 -0.30
N SER A 353 -6.12 14.70 -0.40
CA SER A 353 -6.99 15.65 -1.12
C SER A 353 -7.12 15.27 -2.60
N LEU A 354 -6.00 15.01 -3.29
CA LEU A 354 -6.01 14.59 -4.70
C LEU A 354 -6.78 13.28 -4.91
N MET A 355 -6.57 12.29 -4.04
CA MET A 355 -7.24 10.99 -4.14
C MET A 355 -8.74 11.08 -3.80
N ASN A 356 -9.14 11.91 -2.84
CA ASN A 356 -10.54 12.20 -2.55
C ASN A 356 -11.24 12.85 -3.75
N ALA A 357 -10.60 13.82 -4.40
CA ALA A 357 -11.14 14.46 -5.60
C ALA A 357 -11.42 13.45 -6.73
N SER A 358 -10.63 12.38 -6.86
CA SER A 358 -10.90 11.32 -7.85
C SER A 358 -12.23 10.61 -7.61
N VAL A 359 -12.62 10.43 -6.36
CA VAL A 359 -13.88 9.79 -5.95
C VAL A 359 -15.05 10.75 -5.99
N THR A 360 -14.87 11.99 -5.55
CA THR A 360 -15.96 12.96 -5.41
C THR A 360 -16.24 13.77 -6.67
N LYS A 361 -15.23 14.05 -7.47
CA LYS A 361 -15.30 14.94 -8.63
C LYS A 361 -14.74 14.32 -9.93
N GLY A 362 -13.94 13.22 -9.81
CA GLY A 362 -13.13 12.66 -10.89
C GLY A 362 -13.65 11.36 -11.48
N THR A 363 -12.71 10.53 -11.94
CA THR A 363 -12.96 9.33 -12.75
C THR A 363 -13.70 8.21 -12.02
N ALA A 364 -13.65 8.16 -10.68
CA ALA A 364 -14.39 7.17 -9.90
C ALA A 364 -15.77 7.65 -9.43
N ARG A 365 -16.11 8.93 -9.65
CA ARG A 365 -17.34 9.55 -9.14
C ARG A 365 -18.62 8.78 -9.50
N SER A 366 -18.73 8.29 -10.73
CA SER A 366 -19.91 7.56 -11.19
C SER A 366 -20.20 6.31 -10.34
N SER A 367 -19.17 5.61 -9.89
CA SER A 367 -19.30 4.39 -9.08
C SER A 367 -19.80 4.68 -7.65
N PHE A 368 -19.66 5.92 -7.16
CA PHE A 368 -20.12 6.34 -5.84
C PHE A 368 -21.44 7.14 -5.88
N ARG A 369 -22.00 7.43 -7.05
CA ARG A 369 -23.30 8.11 -7.23
C ARG A 369 -24.47 7.15 -7.11
N CYS A 370 -24.58 6.45 -6.00
CA CYS A 370 -25.69 5.54 -5.68
C CYS A 370 -25.94 5.56 -4.16
N ALA A 371 -27.04 4.95 -3.71
CA ALA A 371 -27.41 4.92 -2.29
C ALA A 371 -26.27 4.38 -1.39
N GLN A 372 -25.66 3.26 -1.76
CA GLN A 372 -24.51 2.72 -1.01
C GLN A 372 -23.34 3.70 -0.95
N GLY A 373 -23.01 4.35 -2.08
CA GLY A 373 -21.93 5.33 -2.13
C GLY A 373 -22.20 6.53 -1.24
N ALA A 374 -23.44 7.04 -1.20
CA ALA A 374 -23.83 8.13 -0.32
C ALA A 374 -23.66 7.78 1.16
N VAL A 375 -24.07 6.57 1.56
CA VAL A 375 -23.90 6.06 2.93
C VAL A 375 -22.41 5.94 3.28
N ILE A 376 -21.58 5.37 2.39
CA ILE A 376 -20.14 5.27 2.59
C ILE A 376 -19.53 6.66 2.81
N LEU A 377 -19.81 7.62 1.93
CA LEU A 377 -19.24 8.97 1.99
C LEU A 377 -19.69 9.77 3.21
N LYS A 378 -20.78 9.36 3.88
CA LYS A 378 -21.20 9.94 5.16
C LYS A 378 -20.29 9.50 6.32
N HIS A 379 -19.82 8.25 6.31
CA HIS A 379 -19.09 7.65 7.43
C HIS A 379 -17.58 7.57 7.22
N PHE A 380 -17.14 7.58 5.95
CA PHE A 380 -15.74 7.41 5.58
C PHE A 380 -15.21 8.59 4.78
N ASP A 381 -13.94 8.92 5.01
CA ASP A 381 -13.15 9.67 4.04
C ASP A 381 -12.56 8.68 3.04
N VAL A 382 -12.97 8.82 1.80
CA VAL A 382 -12.62 7.90 0.71
C VAL A 382 -11.73 8.61 -0.29
N GLY A 383 -10.65 7.97 -0.68
CA GLY A 383 -9.78 8.45 -1.75
C GLY A 383 -9.28 7.30 -2.60
N GLY A 384 -8.91 7.59 -3.84
CA GLY A 384 -8.37 6.56 -4.71
C GLY A 384 -7.89 7.06 -6.06
N LYS A 385 -7.40 6.14 -6.86
CA LYS A 385 -6.95 6.39 -8.23
C LYS A 385 -7.41 5.28 -9.15
N THR A 386 -8.05 5.65 -10.27
CA THR A 386 -8.34 4.75 -11.37
C THR A 386 -7.12 4.60 -12.29
N GLY A 387 -6.95 3.44 -12.85
CA GLY A 387 -6.02 3.17 -13.94
C GLY A 387 -6.74 2.45 -15.07
N SER A 388 -6.46 2.80 -16.31
CA SER A 388 -7.03 2.09 -17.45
C SER A 388 -6.03 2.14 -18.61
N ILE A 389 -5.75 0.98 -19.18
CA ILE A 389 -4.88 0.86 -20.34
C ILE A 389 -5.32 -0.33 -21.19
N ASN A 390 -5.23 -0.18 -22.52
CA ASN A 390 -5.48 -1.28 -23.43
C ASN A 390 -4.16 -1.94 -23.78
N ASP A 391 -4.13 -3.26 -23.73
CA ASP A 391 -3.08 -4.08 -24.33
C ASP A 391 -3.58 -4.54 -25.70
N ASN A 392 -3.12 -3.84 -26.75
CA ASN A 392 -3.59 -4.06 -28.11
C ASN A 392 -3.23 -5.46 -28.66
N PRO A 393 -2.02 -6.01 -28.42
CA PRO A 393 -1.70 -7.35 -28.87
C PRO A 393 -2.63 -8.44 -28.32
N GLU A 394 -3.08 -8.29 -27.08
CA GLU A 394 -3.94 -9.28 -26.43
C GLU A 394 -5.43 -8.92 -26.45
N HIS A 395 -5.80 -7.76 -26.99
CA HIS A 395 -7.17 -7.22 -26.94
C HIS A 395 -7.77 -7.19 -25.52
N VAL A 396 -6.92 -6.92 -24.52
CA VAL A 396 -7.30 -6.86 -23.12
C VAL A 396 -7.33 -5.42 -22.65
N LYS A 397 -8.39 -5.05 -21.94
CA LYS A 397 -8.47 -3.77 -21.24
C LYS A 397 -8.27 -3.99 -19.76
N TYR A 398 -7.17 -3.49 -19.24
CA TYR A 398 -6.90 -3.45 -17.82
C TYR A 398 -7.63 -2.28 -17.16
N ASP A 399 -8.41 -2.56 -16.13
CA ASP A 399 -9.18 -1.59 -15.34
C ASP A 399 -8.79 -1.69 -13.88
N TRP A 400 -8.13 -0.66 -13.38
CA TRP A 400 -7.63 -0.57 -12.03
C TRP A 400 -8.42 0.39 -11.17
N PHE A 401 -8.51 0.06 -9.90
CA PHE A 401 -8.73 1.01 -8.83
C PHE A 401 -7.84 0.65 -7.63
N THR A 402 -7.08 1.63 -7.12
CA THR A 402 -6.50 1.54 -5.79
C THR A 402 -6.98 2.71 -4.96
N GLY A 403 -7.38 2.43 -3.71
CA GLY A 403 -7.94 3.47 -2.84
C GLY A 403 -7.94 3.06 -1.39
N TYR A 404 -8.36 3.99 -0.57
CA TYR A 404 -8.54 3.81 0.87
C TYR A 404 -9.93 4.29 1.30
N ALA A 405 -10.38 3.76 2.45
CA ALA A 405 -11.52 4.26 3.19
C ALA A 405 -11.12 4.38 4.67
N TRP A 406 -11.13 5.61 5.18
CA TRP A 406 -10.81 5.93 6.57
C TRP A 406 -12.11 6.24 7.32
N HIS A 407 -12.40 5.45 8.36
CA HIS A 407 -13.61 5.59 9.14
C HIS A 407 -13.47 6.72 10.16
N ARG A 408 -14.30 7.77 10.01
CA ARG A 408 -14.17 9.04 10.76
C ARG A 408 -14.24 8.88 12.27
N GLN A 409 -15.08 7.99 12.78
CA GLN A 409 -15.26 7.82 14.23
C GLN A 409 -14.18 6.92 14.84
N SER A 410 -13.85 5.79 14.21
CA SER A 410 -12.90 4.83 14.79
C SER A 410 -11.44 5.10 14.45
N GLY A 411 -11.16 5.94 13.46
CA GLY A 411 -9.81 6.18 12.94
C GLY A 411 -9.17 4.98 12.23
N LYS A 412 -9.92 3.89 12.02
CA LYS A 412 -9.45 2.73 11.27
C LYS A 412 -9.48 3.00 9.77
N ALA A 413 -8.50 2.50 9.05
CA ALA A 413 -8.41 2.64 7.61
C ALA A 413 -8.16 1.31 6.92
N ILE A 414 -8.95 1.01 5.89
CA ILE A 414 -8.63 -0.03 4.93
C ILE A 414 -8.12 0.59 3.64
N ALA A 415 -7.20 -0.10 2.99
CA ALA A 415 -6.81 0.17 1.62
C ALA A 415 -7.11 -1.06 0.77
N ALA A 416 -7.51 -0.85 -0.48
CA ALA A 416 -7.72 -1.95 -1.39
C ALA A 416 -7.25 -1.62 -2.80
N ALA A 417 -6.82 -2.66 -3.52
CA ALA A 417 -6.53 -2.58 -4.93
C ALA A 417 -7.29 -3.66 -5.67
N ILE A 418 -7.86 -3.27 -6.79
CA ILE A 418 -8.62 -4.10 -7.69
C ILE A 418 -8.07 -3.96 -9.09
N ILE A 419 -7.75 -5.10 -9.72
CA ILE A 419 -7.50 -5.20 -11.15
C ILE A 419 -8.57 -6.07 -11.78
N VAL A 420 -9.11 -5.62 -12.90
CA VAL A 420 -9.98 -6.40 -13.77
C VAL A 420 -9.43 -6.34 -15.19
N ALA A 421 -9.08 -7.48 -15.74
CA ALA A 421 -8.72 -7.61 -17.14
C ALA A 421 -9.98 -7.98 -17.93
N HIS A 422 -10.55 -7.01 -18.66
CA HIS A 422 -11.68 -7.21 -19.54
C HIS A 422 -11.21 -7.63 -20.93
N LYS A 423 -11.89 -8.57 -21.55
CA LYS A 423 -11.60 -8.98 -22.93
C LYS A 423 -12.60 -8.38 -23.91
N ASP A 424 -13.73 -9.05 -24.10
CA ASP A 424 -14.69 -8.67 -25.14
C ASP A 424 -15.69 -7.60 -24.67
N TYR A 425 -16.06 -7.64 -23.40
CA TYR A 425 -17.05 -6.74 -22.78
C TYR A 425 -16.55 -6.19 -21.46
N ILE A 426 -16.94 -4.95 -21.16
CA ILE A 426 -16.66 -4.35 -19.87
C ILE A 426 -17.76 -4.79 -18.90
N GLY A 427 -17.39 -5.64 -17.93
CA GLY A 427 -18.25 -6.03 -16.82
C GLY A 427 -18.20 -5.02 -15.67
N VAL A 428 -18.19 -5.52 -14.43
CA VAL A 428 -18.09 -4.69 -13.23
C VAL A 428 -16.76 -3.96 -13.21
N ARG A 429 -16.79 -2.63 -13.04
CA ARG A 429 -15.62 -1.76 -13.02
C ARG A 429 -14.89 -1.84 -11.67
N ALA A 430 -13.58 -1.67 -11.69
CA ALA A 430 -12.74 -1.73 -10.50
C ALA A 430 -13.19 -0.77 -9.37
N PRO A 431 -13.60 0.49 -9.62
CA PRO A 431 -14.13 1.37 -8.56
C PRO A 431 -15.44 0.89 -7.93
N GLU A 432 -16.26 0.12 -8.67
CA GLU A 432 -17.49 -0.45 -8.14
C GLU A 432 -17.22 -1.59 -7.14
N TYR A 433 -16.22 -2.41 -7.43
CA TYR A 433 -15.74 -3.42 -6.47
C TYR A 433 -15.26 -2.75 -5.19
N PHE A 434 -14.46 -1.69 -5.30
CA PHE A 434 -13.99 -0.97 -4.12
C PHE A 434 -15.14 -0.43 -3.29
N ARG A 435 -16.15 0.19 -3.90
CA ARG A 435 -17.35 0.66 -3.20
C ARG A 435 -18.08 -0.48 -2.48
N LYS A 436 -18.28 -1.63 -3.14
CA LYS A 436 -18.91 -2.81 -2.53
C LYS A 436 -18.09 -3.32 -1.34
N ILE A 437 -16.76 -3.39 -1.47
CA ILE A 437 -15.85 -3.82 -0.39
C ILE A 437 -15.97 -2.90 0.83
N VAL A 438 -15.98 -1.58 0.64
CA VAL A 438 -16.13 -0.63 1.75
C VAL A 438 -17.52 -0.76 2.40
N TYR A 439 -18.55 -1.02 1.61
CA TYR A 439 -19.89 -1.25 2.11
C TYR A 439 -19.98 -2.51 2.97
N GLU A 440 -19.40 -3.64 2.54
CA GLU A 440 -19.30 -4.87 3.31
C GLU A 440 -18.49 -4.67 4.60
N TYR A 441 -17.36 -3.99 4.50
CA TYR A 441 -16.52 -3.68 5.66
C TYR A 441 -17.25 -2.82 6.72
N MET A 442 -18.07 -1.87 6.29
CA MET A 442 -18.87 -1.03 7.17
C MET A 442 -19.93 -1.84 7.96
N HIS A 443 -20.52 -2.85 7.33
CA HIS A 443 -21.55 -3.69 7.95
C HIS A 443 -21.00 -4.90 8.72
N HIS A 444 -19.69 -5.00 8.86
CA HIS A 444 -19.06 -6.07 9.63
C HIS A 444 -19.51 -6.04 11.10
N PRO A 445 -19.89 -7.18 11.71
CA PRO A 445 -20.40 -7.24 13.09
C PRO A 445 -19.50 -6.60 14.13
N LEU A 446 -18.18 -6.68 13.97
CA LEU A 446 -17.19 -6.03 14.86
C LEU A 446 -17.20 -4.49 14.77
N ASN A 447 -17.72 -3.92 13.68
CA ASN A 447 -17.84 -2.47 13.49
C ASN A 447 -19.27 -1.99 13.78
N ALA A 448 -20.29 -2.85 13.60
CA ALA A 448 -21.71 -2.55 13.81
C ALA A 448 -22.08 -2.39 15.29
N SER A 449 -21.38 -3.11 16.21
CA SER A 449 -21.68 -3.06 17.64
C SER A 449 -21.40 -1.70 18.30
N LYS A 450 -20.63 -0.82 17.66
CA LYS A 450 -20.38 0.55 18.13
C LYS A 450 -21.30 1.60 17.50
N ALA A 451 -21.86 1.32 16.32
CA ALA A 451 -22.79 2.24 15.66
C ALA A 451 -24.22 2.16 16.19
N ALA A 452 -24.56 1.07 16.92
CA ALA A 452 -25.91 0.87 17.50
C ALA A 452 -26.02 1.38 18.94
N GLN A 453 -24.97 1.99 19.51
CA GLN A 453 -24.98 2.50 20.89
C GLN A 453 -25.04 4.03 21.00
N ASP A 454 -25.11 4.75 19.87
CA ASP A 454 -25.43 6.19 19.90
C ASP A 454 -26.88 6.40 19.48
N PRO A 455 -27.70 7.08 20.37
CA PRO A 455 -29.11 7.35 20.13
C PRO A 455 -29.34 8.45 19.04
#